data_e9154ed549c0440b380672e2783949d7
#
_entry.id   e9154ed549c0440b380672e2783949d7
#
_cell.length_a   1.000
_cell.length_b   1.000
_cell.length_c   1.000
_cell.angle_alpha   90.00
_cell.angle_beta   90.00
_cell.angle_gamma   90.00
#
_symmetry.space_group_name_H-M   'P 1'
#
loop_
_entity.id
_entity.type
_entity.pdbx_description
1 polymer ?
#
loop_
_entity_poly.entity_id
_entity_poly.type
_entity_poly.pdbx_seq_one_letter_code
_entity_poly.pdbx_strand_id
1 'polypeptide(L)'
;MTLRNDWTREEIQALYEQPFLDLVFKAQQVHREHFTANTIQVSTLLSIKTGKCPEDCKYCSQSAHYDSKLEAEKRIAVEKVISEAKAAKDSGSSRFCMGAAWRNPHERDMPYVLEMVREVKALGMETCMTLGMLNQSQAERLKDAGLDYYNHNLDTSREYYSHIISTRTFDDRLNTLDYVRQAGMKVCSGGIVGLGESREDRIGLLHELATLAIHPESVPINMLVPIEGTPLADVEKLDVIEWIRTIAVARIVMPHSYIRLSAGRESLSDSDQALAFMAGANSLFSGDKLLTTPNAGEGKDQALFNKLGLTAEKPKPTVSDLSVDAMSA
;
A
#
# COMPACT_ATOMS: atom_id res chain seq x y z
N MET A 1 22.39 10.15 5.05
CA MET A 1 21.99 11.34 4.24
C MET A 1 20.74 11.92 4.84
N THR A 2 20.63 13.25 4.85
CA THR A 2 19.40 13.94 5.27
C THR A 2 18.29 13.59 4.26
N LEU A 3 17.08 13.30 4.74
CA LEU A 3 15.92 13.07 3.89
C LEU A 3 15.70 14.31 3.02
N ARG A 4 15.59 14.13 1.69
CA ARG A 4 15.30 15.23 0.77
C ARG A 4 13.80 15.30 0.51
N ASN A 5 13.15 16.38 0.93
CA ASN A 5 11.73 16.63 0.74
C ASN A 5 11.41 17.99 0.06
N ASP A 6 12.38 18.52 -0.69
CA ASP A 6 12.30 19.76 -1.46
C ASP A 6 12.37 19.53 -2.98
N TRP A 7 11.91 18.35 -3.44
CA TRP A 7 11.83 18.01 -4.85
C TRP A 7 10.92 18.99 -5.59
N THR A 8 11.35 19.46 -6.77
CA THR A 8 10.46 20.18 -7.68
C THR A 8 9.83 19.23 -8.70
N ARG A 9 8.71 19.66 -9.30
CA ARG A 9 8.06 18.87 -10.37
C ARG A 9 8.98 18.71 -11.59
N GLU A 10 9.76 19.75 -11.91
CA GLU A 10 10.73 19.73 -13.02
C GLU A 10 11.85 18.71 -12.80
N GLU A 11 12.34 18.56 -11.57
CA GLU A 11 13.33 17.54 -11.23
C GLU A 11 12.76 16.14 -11.36
N ILE A 12 11.51 15.92 -10.91
CA ILE A 12 10.84 14.63 -11.04
C ILE A 12 10.54 14.34 -12.51
N GLN A 13 10.12 15.34 -13.29
CA GLN A 13 9.95 15.22 -14.74
C GLN A 13 11.26 14.83 -15.41
N ALA A 14 12.37 15.47 -15.08
CA ALA A 14 13.68 15.13 -15.62
C ALA A 14 14.10 13.69 -15.30
N LEU A 15 13.66 13.11 -14.18
CA LEU A 15 13.84 11.68 -13.91
C LEU A 15 12.98 10.82 -14.86
N TYR A 16 11.70 11.19 -15.06
CA TYR A 16 10.83 10.47 -15.99
C TYR A 16 11.32 10.48 -17.43
N GLU A 17 12.01 11.53 -17.85
CA GLU A 17 12.53 11.71 -19.22
C GLU A 17 13.85 10.98 -19.48
N GLN A 18 14.52 10.45 -18.44
CA GLN A 18 15.75 9.68 -18.63
C GLN A 18 15.51 8.43 -19.48
N PRO A 19 16.51 7.98 -20.23
CA PRO A 19 16.48 6.67 -20.88
C PRO A 19 16.08 5.60 -19.87
N PHE A 20 15.15 4.74 -20.24
CA PHE A 20 14.51 3.82 -19.30
C PHE A 20 15.51 2.95 -18.53
N LEU A 21 16.52 2.40 -19.21
CA LEU A 21 17.49 1.52 -18.56
C LEU A 21 18.40 2.29 -17.59
N ASP A 22 18.75 3.54 -17.90
CA ASP A 22 19.55 4.39 -17.01
C ASP A 22 18.75 4.75 -15.75
N LEU A 23 17.46 5.05 -15.90
CA LEU A 23 16.56 5.31 -14.78
C LEU A 23 16.43 4.09 -13.86
N VAL A 24 16.20 2.90 -14.42
CA VAL A 24 16.10 1.66 -13.65
C VAL A 24 17.41 1.33 -12.94
N PHE A 25 18.54 1.51 -13.61
CA PHE A 25 19.86 1.31 -13.00
C PHE A 25 20.08 2.24 -11.81
N LYS A 26 19.78 3.53 -11.97
CA LYS A 26 19.87 4.53 -10.90
C LYS A 26 18.95 4.18 -9.72
N ALA A 27 17.71 3.78 -9.99
CA ALA A 27 16.76 3.36 -8.96
C ALA A 27 17.28 2.13 -8.18
N GLN A 28 17.91 1.17 -8.88
CA GLN A 28 18.51 0.01 -8.25
C GLN A 28 19.70 0.36 -7.36
N GLN A 29 20.54 1.33 -7.76
CA GLN A 29 21.62 1.82 -6.92
C GLN A 29 21.05 2.41 -5.61
N VAL A 30 20.07 3.31 -5.71
CA VAL A 30 19.39 3.90 -4.54
C VAL A 30 18.76 2.81 -3.66
N HIS A 31 18.11 1.81 -4.27
CA HIS A 31 17.55 0.70 -3.50
C HIS A 31 18.60 -0.03 -2.68
N ARG A 32 19.74 -0.38 -3.28
CA ARG A 32 20.82 -1.14 -2.62
C ARG A 32 21.59 -0.34 -1.57
N GLU A 33 21.54 0.99 -1.62
CA GLU A 33 22.13 1.86 -0.59
C GLU A 33 21.28 1.87 0.70
N HIS A 34 19.96 1.64 0.60
CA HIS A 34 19.03 1.82 1.72
C HIS A 34 18.35 0.54 2.21
N PHE A 35 18.38 -0.53 1.42
CA PHE A 35 17.74 -1.80 1.75
C PHE A 35 18.67 -2.99 1.50
N THR A 36 18.42 -4.08 2.23
CA THR A 36 19.09 -5.35 1.96
C THR A 36 18.70 -5.84 0.58
N ALA A 37 19.71 -6.08 -0.26
CA ALA A 37 19.51 -6.54 -1.61
C ALA A 37 18.74 -7.87 -1.64
N ASN A 38 17.85 -8.03 -2.63
CA ASN A 38 17.09 -9.26 -2.87
C ASN A 38 16.14 -9.65 -1.72
N THR A 39 15.83 -8.73 -0.81
CA THR A 39 14.89 -8.95 0.29
C THR A 39 13.60 -8.19 0.04
N ILE A 40 12.46 -8.89 0.12
CA ILE A 40 11.13 -8.37 -0.16
C ILE A 40 10.27 -8.43 1.10
N GLN A 41 9.72 -7.29 1.48
CA GLN A 41 8.75 -7.22 2.56
C GLN A 41 7.41 -7.79 2.08
N VAL A 42 6.92 -8.84 2.74
CA VAL A 42 5.66 -9.50 2.41
C VAL A 42 4.57 -9.10 3.40
N SER A 43 3.42 -8.73 2.88
CA SER A 43 2.22 -8.42 3.66
C SER A 43 1.04 -9.25 3.17
N THR A 44 0.10 -9.52 4.07
CA THR A 44 -1.22 -10.08 3.72
C THR A 44 -2.30 -9.05 3.99
N LEU A 45 -3.33 -9.00 3.15
CA LEU A 45 -4.44 -8.05 3.24
C LEU A 45 -5.77 -8.79 3.39
N LEU A 46 -6.51 -8.46 4.44
CA LEU A 46 -7.84 -9.01 4.72
C LEU A 46 -8.91 -7.92 4.65
N SER A 47 -10.02 -8.19 3.94
CA SER A 47 -11.23 -7.36 4.02
C SER A 47 -12.02 -7.73 5.27
N ILE A 48 -12.13 -6.80 6.21
CA ILE A 48 -12.92 -7.00 7.44
C ILE A 48 -14.38 -6.53 7.32
N LYS A 49 -14.68 -5.78 6.26
CA LYS A 49 -16.04 -5.37 5.83
C LYS A 49 -15.99 -5.01 4.35
N THR A 50 -16.78 -5.68 3.51
CA THR A 50 -16.75 -5.57 2.05
C THR A 50 -18.00 -4.86 1.52
N GLY A 51 -17.82 -3.99 0.53
CA GLY A 51 -18.90 -3.38 -0.25
C GLY A 51 -19.71 -2.31 0.48
N LYS A 52 -20.62 -1.66 -0.25
CA LYS A 52 -21.50 -0.56 0.22
C LYS A 52 -20.72 0.60 0.86
N CYS A 53 -19.56 0.95 0.30
CA CYS A 53 -18.85 2.16 0.67
C CYS A 53 -19.60 3.39 0.13
N PRO A 54 -19.83 4.43 0.93
CA PRO A 54 -20.54 5.63 0.46
C PRO A 54 -19.69 6.55 -0.42
N GLU A 55 -18.43 6.23 -0.68
CA GLU A 55 -17.55 6.98 -1.57
C GLU A 55 -17.75 6.56 -3.03
N ASP A 56 -17.59 7.52 -3.96
CA ASP A 56 -17.79 7.36 -5.40
C ASP A 56 -16.51 7.13 -6.21
N CYS A 57 -15.48 6.56 -5.59
CA CYS A 57 -14.21 6.29 -6.28
C CYS A 57 -14.45 5.46 -7.56
N LYS A 58 -14.21 6.05 -8.74
CA LYS A 58 -14.59 5.50 -10.06
C LYS A 58 -13.95 4.15 -10.41
N TYR A 59 -12.89 3.78 -9.73
CA TYR A 59 -12.19 2.50 -9.91
C TYR A 59 -12.66 1.41 -8.93
N CYS A 60 -13.47 1.76 -7.91
CA CYS A 60 -13.65 0.89 -6.74
C CYS A 60 -14.94 0.06 -6.83
N SER A 61 -14.78 -1.26 -6.88
CA SER A 61 -15.91 -2.20 -6.83
C SER A 61 -16.72 -2.14 -5.54
N GLN A 62 -16.17 -1.59 -4.46
CA GLN A 62 -16.83 -1.51 -3.15
C GLN A 62 -17.75 -0.29 -3.01
N SER A 63 -17.74 0.63 -3.98
CA SER A 63 -18.59 1.82 -4.00
C SER A 63 -20.07 1.43 -4.05
N ALA A 64 -20.92 2.11 -3.27
CA ALA A 64 -22.37 1.98 -3.36
C ALA A 64 -22.97 2.74 -4.54
N HIS A 65 -22.17 3.53 -5.27
CA HIS A 65 -22.60 4.31 -6.43
C HIS A 65 -22.61 3.50 -7.73
N TYR A 66 -21.98 2.31 -7.75
CA TYR A 66 -21.78 1.51 -8.97
C TYR A 66 -22.27 0.08 -8.80
N ASP A 67 -22.76 -0.51 -9.88
CA ASP A 67 -23.21 -1.91 -9.93
C ASP A 67 -22.07 -2.84 -10.39
N SER A 68 -21.09 -3.02 -9.52
CA SER A 68 -19.95 -3.92 -9.75
C SER A 68 -20.24 -5.41 -9.51
N LYS A 69 -21.49 -5.77 -9.22
CA LYS A 69 -21.93 -7.13 -8.84
C LYS A 69 -21.20 -7.70 -7.60
N LEU A 70 -20.47 -6.85 -6.87
CA LEU A 70 -19.79 -7.27 -5.64
C LEU A 70 -20.81 -7.49 -4.54
N GLU A 71 -20.85 -8.71 -4.00
CA GLU A 71 -21.67 -9.01 -2.82
C GLU A 71 -21.11 -8.31 -1.59
N ALA A 72 -21.98 -7.58 -0.88
CA ALA A 72 -21.59 -6.88 0.32
C ALA A 72 -21.56 -7.84 1.51
N GLU A 73 -20.44 -7.85 2.22
CA GLU A 73 -20.25 -8.63 3.43
C GLU A 73 -20.28 -7.72 4.66
N LYS A 74 -20.93 -8.20 5.73
CA LYS A 74 -20.88 -7.53 7.02
C LYS A 74 -19.49 -7.66 7.63
N ARG A 75 -19.28 -6.97 8.76
CA ARG A 75 -18.07 -7.14 9.56
C ARG A 75 -17.86 -8.60 9.90
N ILE A 76 -16.65 -9.10 9.68
CA ILE A 76 -16.27 -10.47 10.08
C ILE A 76 -15.99 -10.54 11.58
N ALA A 77 -16.07 -11.71 12.18
CA ALA A 77 -15.78 -11.91 13.60
C ALA A 77 -14.26 -11.69 13.88
N VAL A 78 -13.93 -11.22 15.08
CA VAL A 78 -12.54 -11.00 15.51
C VAL A 78 -11.73 -12.30 15.47
N GLU A 79 -12.34 -13.41 15.88
CA GLU A 79 -11.73 -14.75 15.87
C GLU A 79 -11.30 -15.16 14.45
N LYS A 80 -12.09 -14.77 13.42
CA LYS A 80 -11.74 -15.01 12.02
C LYS A 80 -10.52 -14.20 11.62
N VAL A 81 -10.43 -12.93 12.04
CA VAL A 81 -9.26 -12.08 11.78
C VAL A 81 -8.01 -12.69 12.40
N ILE A 82 -8.10 -13.16 13.64
CA ILE A 82 -6.99 -13.80 14.36
C ILE A 82 -6.53 -15.07 13.62
N SER A 83 -7.47 -15.89 13.14
CA SER A 83 -7.16 -17.10 12.38
C SER A 83 -6.44 -16.78 11.08
N GLU A 84 -6.92 -15.79 10.32
CA GLU A 84 -6.27 -15.35 9.06
C GLU A 84 -4.89 -14.72 9.31
N ALA A 85 -4.75 -13.96 10.38
CA ALA A 85 -3.46 -13.36 10.74
C ALA A 85 -2.43 -14.44 11.12
N LYS A 86 -2.83 -15.49 11.84
CA LYS A 86 -1.95 -16.65 12.13
C LYS A 86 -1.53 -17.35 10.85
N ALA A 87 -2.46 -17.67 9.96
CA ALA A 87 -2.14 -18.29 8.67
C ALA A 87 -1.18 -17.43 7.85
N ALA A 88 -1.42 -16.11 7.79
CA ALA A 88 -0.53 -15.17 7.10
C ALA A 88 0.89 -15.14 7.71
N LYS A 89 1.01 -15.19 9.03
CA LYS A 89 2.29 -15.28 9.73
C LYS A 89 3.02 -16.58 9.38
N ASP A 90 2.33 -17.70 9.42
CA ASP A 90 2.88 -19.03 9.10
C ASP A 90 3.35 -19.12 7.63
N SER A 91 2.68 -18.39 6.72
CA SER A 91 3.08 -18.23 5.32
C SER A 91 4.21 -17.22 5.10
N GLY A 92 4.78 -16.62 6.16
CA GLY A 92 5.94 -15.74 6.08
C GLY A 92 5.63 -14.25 5.91
N SER A 93 4.37 -13.82 6.05
CA SER A 93 4.03 -12.39 6.07
C SER A 93 4.52 -11.72 7.35
N SER A 94 5.28 -10.63 7.19
CA SER A 94 5.74 -9.81 8.33
C SER A 94 4.72 -8.77 8.78
N ARG A 95 3.76 -8.42 7.90
CA ARG A 95 2.71 -7.43 8.16
C ARG A 95 1.34 -7.97 7.79
N PHE A 96 0.35 -7.70 8.66
CA PHE A 96 -1.05 -8.00 8.40
C PHE A 96 -1.85 -6.71 8.24
N CYS A 97 -2.45 -6.53 7.07
CA CYS A 97 -3.25 -5.38 6.72
C CYS A 97 -4.73 -5.73 6.77
N MET A 98 -5.54 -4.84 7.34
CA MET A 98 -6.99 -5.02 7.49
C MET A 98 -7.72 -3.83 6.86
N GLY A 99 -8.63 -4.09 5.92
CA GLY A 99 -9.36 -3.05 5.20
C GLY A 99 -10.87 -3.14 5.40
N ALA A 100 -11.54 -2.00 5.55
CA ALA A 100 -12.99 -1.89 5.58
C ALA A 100 -13.51 -0.89 4.56
N ALA A 101 -14.58 -1.24 3.86
CA ALA A 101 -15.26 -0.38 2.90
C ALA A 101 -16.08 0.70 3.63
N TRP A 102 -15.39 1.69 4.20
CA TRP A 102 -15.96 2.84 4.92
C TRP A 102 -15.46 4.17 4.37
N ARG A 103 -16.28 5.21 4.53
CA ARG A 103 -15.83 6.60 4.40
C ARG A 103 -14.93 6.98 5.58
N ASN A 104 -15.36 6.61 6.78
CA ASN A 104 -14.66 6.72 8.04
C ASN A 104 -15.24 5.70 9.02
N PRO A 105 -14.51 5.22 10.04
CA PRO A 105 -15.06 4.32 11.03
C PRO A 105 -16.07 5.08 11.91
N HIS A 106 -17.22 4.44 12.16
CA HIS A 106 -18.19 4.97 13.13
C HIS A 106 -17.71 4.70 14.57
N GLU A 107 -18.07 5.56 15.51
CA GLU A 107 -17.69 5.37 16.92
C GLU A 107 -18.15 4.01 17.50
N ARG A 108 -19.29 3.51 17.09
CA ARG A 108 -19.79 2.18 17.47
C ARG A 108 -18.93 1.01 16.94
N ASP A 109 -18.13 1.25 15.90
CA ASP A 109 -17.27 0.24 15.26
C ASP A 109 -15.84 0.30 15.81
N MET A 110 -15.45 1.40 16.47
CA MET A 110 -14.10 1.56 17.01
C MET A 110 -13.71 0.48 18.03
N PRO A 111 -14.54 0.08 19.04
CA PRO A 111 -14.14 -0.98 19.95
C PRO A 111 -13.75 -2.28 19.26
N TYR A 112 -14.52 -2.69 18.24
CA TYR A 112 -14.26 -3.84 17.39
C TYR A 112 -12.93 -3.74 16.63
N VAL A 113 -12.66 -2.57 16.03
CA VAL A 113 -11.41 -2.33 15.29
C VAL A 113 -10.20 -2.35 16.21
N LEU A 114 -10.32 -1.71 17.39
CA LEU A 114 -9.23 -1.65 18.37
C LEU A 114 -8.89 -3.04 18.94
N GLU A 115 -9.88 -3.89 19.12
CA GLU A 115 -9.69 -5.29 19.53
C GLU A 115 -8.88 -6.06 18.48
N MET A 116 -9.26 -5.98 17.19
CA MET A 116 -8.51 -6.61 16.10
C MET A 116 -7.04 -6.17 16.07
N VAL A 117 -6.79 -4.87 16.24
CA VAL A 117 -5.40 -4.34 16.26
C VAL A 117 -4.60 -4.99 17.39
N ARG A 118 -5.15 -5.03 18.60
CA ARG A 118 -4.47 -5.62 19.77
C ARG A 118 -4.17 -7.10 19.57
N GLU A 119 -5.14 -7.85 19.09
CA GLU A 119 -5.01 -9.30 18.89
C GLU A 119 -3.98 -9.63 17.79
N VAL A 120 -4.01 -8.94 16.65
CA VAL A 120 -3.02 -9.15 15.59
C VAL A 120 -1.63 -8.71 16.06
N LYS A 121 -1.54 -7.60 16.82
CA LYS A 121 -0.28 -7.13 17.40
C LYS A 121 0.31 -8.14 18.39
N ALA A 122 -0.53 -8.79 19.17
CA ALA A 122 -0.12 -9.83 20.11
C ALA A 122 0.48 -11.08 19.43
N LEU A 123 0.19 -11.29 18.14
CA LEU A 123 0.84 -12.33 17.33
C LEU A 123 2.29 -11.96 16.92
N GLY A 124 2.76 -10.75 17.23
CA GLY A 124 4.10 -10.27 16.85
C GLY A 124 4.21 -9.79 15.41
N MET A 125 3.09 -9.53 14.73
CA MET A 125 3.08 -8.97 13.38
C MET A 125 3.06 -7.44 13.40
N GLU A 126 3.60 -6.80 12.36
CA GLU A 126 3.25 -5.39 12.07
C GLU A 126 1.78 -5.31 11.66
N THR A 127 1.07 -4.31 12.18
CA THR A 127 -0.35 -4.09 11.90
C THR A 127 -0.55 -2.91 10.96
N CYS A 128 -1.48 -3.02 10.03
CA CYS A 128 -1.87 -1.94 9.13
C CYS A 128 -3.40 -1.91 8.97
N MET A 129 -3.99 -0.71 8.97
CA MET A 129 -5.43 -0.53 8.77
C MET A 129 -5.72 0.42 7.61
N THR A 130 -6.83 0.13 6.90
CA THR A 130 -7.43 0.98 5.86
C THR A 130 -8.92 1.12 6.17
N LEU A 131 -9.32 2.20 6.83
CA LEU A 131 -10.69 2.40 7.33
C LEU A 131 -11.37 3.65 6.73
N GLY A 132 -10.79 4.23 5.69
CA GLY A 132 -11.18 5.52 5.16
C GLY A 132 -10.52 6.69 5.91
N MET A 133 -11.23 7.82 6.04
CA MET A 133 -10.72 8.99 6.75
C MET A 133 -10.73 8.76 8.27
N LEU A 134 -9.83 9.42 8.97
CA LEU A 134 -9.79 9.47 10.44
C LEU A 134 -9.91 10.91 10.92
N ASN A 135 -10.42 11.08 12.12
CA ASN A 135 -10.17 12.26 12.92
C ASN A 135 -9.02 12.00 13.92
N GLN A 136 -8.56 13.06 14.59
CA GLN A 136 -7.45 12.99 15.54
C GLN A 136 -7.67 11.95 16.64
N SER A 137 -8.84 11.95 17.28
CA SER A 137 -9.15 11.00 18.38
C SER A 137 -9.16 9.53 17.92
N GLN A 138 -9.64 9.27 16.71
CA GLN A 138 -9.61 7.91 16.13
C GLN A 138 -8.19 7.46 15.85
N ALA A 139 -7.34 8.36 15.34
CA ALA A 139 -5.92 8.07 15.08
C ALA A 139 -5.16 7.77 16.39
N GLU A 140 -5.36 8.55 17.43
CA GLU A 140 -4.75 8.36 18.75
C GLU A 140 -5.17 7.01 19.36
N ARG A 141 -6.45 6.69 19.35
CA ARG A 141 -6.97 5.40 19.87
C ARG A 141 -6.44 4.19 19.11
N LEU A 142 -6.28 4.29 17.78
CA LEU A 142 -5.67 3.24 16.97
C LEU A 142 -4.20 3.05 17.34
N LYS A 143 -3.45 4.14 17.54
CA LYS A 143 -2.08 4.10 18.03
C LYS A 143 -1.98 3.46 19.40
N ASP A 144 -2.82 3.84 20.34
CA ASP A 144 -2.86 3.29 21.71
C ASP A 144 -3.19 1.78 21.71
N ALA A 145 -3.98 1.32 20.72
CA ALA A 145 -4.23 -0.10 20.51
C ALA A 145 -3.04 -0.87 19.93
N GLY A 146 -1.97 -0.17 19.49
CA GLY A 146 -0.76 -0.76 18.94
C GLY A 146 -0.69 -0.78 17.41
N LEU A 147 -1.51 0.03 16.71
CA LEU A 147 -1.43 0.12 15.24
C LEU A 147 -0.09 0.72 14.81
N ASP A 148 0.61 0.00 13.92
CA ASP A 148 1.91 0.44 13.40
C ASP A 148 1.75 1.36 12.19
N TYR A 149 0.87 1.00 11.24
CA TYR A 149 0.67 1.69 9.97
C TYR A 149 -0.80 2.02 9.73
N TYR A 150 -1.03 3.17 9.14
CA TYR A 150 -2.34 3.50 8.55
C TYR A 150 -2.19 3.69 7.04
N ASN A 151 -2.99 2.96 6.26
CA ASN A 151 -3.04 3.11 4.82
C ASN A 151 -4.13 4.10 4.41
N HIS A 152 -3.72 5.15 3.72
CA HIS A 152 -4.62 6.13 3.12
C HIS A 152 -3.97 6.72 1.87
N ASN A 153 -4.24 6.12 0.72
CA ASN A 153 -3.63 6.53 -0.54
C ASN A 153 -4.12 7.91 -0.99
N LEU A 154 -3.26 8.67 -1.65
CA LEU A 154 -3.65 9.87 -2.38
C LEU A 154 -4.37 9.54 -3.69
N ASP A 155 -4.19 8.33 -4.19
CA ASP A 155 -4.71 7.73 -5.41
C ASP A 155 -4.13 8.31 -6.70
N THR A 156 -4.15 9.64 -6.89
CA THR A 156 -3.65 10.33 -8.08
C THR A 156 -3.10 11.71 -7.71
N SER A 157 -2.81 12.57 -8.70
CA SER A 157 -2.45 13.99 -8.45
C SER A 157 -3.61 14.78 -7.86
N ARG A 158 -3.30 15.93 -7.24
CA ARG A 158 -4.28 16.90 -6.78
C ARG A 158 -5.17 17.40 -7.93
N GLU A 159 -4.55 17.63 -9.08
CA GLU A 159 -5.20 18.15 -10.28
C GLU A 159 -6.20 17.15 -10.88
N TYR A 160 -5.83 15.89 -10.92
CA TYR A 160 -6.68 14.84 -11.49
C TYR A 160 -7.69 14.24 -10.49
N TYR A 161 -7.53 14.52 -9.20
CA TYR A 161 -8.31 13.87 -8.12
C TYR A 161 -9.82 13.99 -8.30
N SER A 162 -10.32 15.19 -8.63
CA SER A 162 -11.75 15.45 -8.79
C SER A 162 -12.38 14.69 -9.98
N HIS A 163 -11.56 14.24 -10.95
CA HIS A 163 -12.03 13.39 -12.06
C HIS A 163 -12.33 11.96 -11.61
N ILE A 164 -11.74 11.53 -10.47
CA ILE A 164 -11.82 10.17 -9.97
C ILE A 164 -12.75 10.04 -8.77
N ILE A 165 -12.79 11.04 -7.88
CA ILE A 165 -13.56 11.02 -6.64
C ILE A 165 -14.19 12.40 -6.42
N SER A 166 -15.49 12.45 -6.16
CA SER A 166 -16.21 13.69 -5.87
C SER A 166 -16.77 13.79 -4.44
N THR A 167 -16.89 12.66 -3.74
CA THR A 167 -17.48 12.59 -2.41
C THR A 167 -16.57 13.08 -1.28
N ARG A 168 -15.29 13.27 -1.56
CA ARG A 168 -14.28 13.85 -0.66
C ARG A 168 -13.21 14.58 -1.46
N THR A 169 -12.49 15.48 -0.81
CA THR A 169 -11.44 16.29 -1.44
C THR A 169 -10.06 15.63 -1.30
N PHE A 170 -9.08 16.12 -2.05
CA PHE A 170 -7.69 15.73 -1.89
C PHE A 170 -7.15 16.15 -0.52
N ASP A 171 -7.57 17.32 -0.01
CA ASP A 171 -7.17 17.80 1.31
C ASP A 171 -7.73 16.95 2.45
N ASP A 172 -8.90 16.33 2.30
CA ASP A 172 -9.41 15.36 3.27
C ASP A 172 -8.46 14.16 3.43
N ARG A 173 -7.78 13.79 2.34
CA ARG A 173 -6.74 12.74 2.37
C ARG A 173 -5.51 13.18 3.13
N LEU A 174 -4.99 14.38 2.83
CA LEU A 174 -3.83 14.94 3.51
C LEU A 174 -4.10 15.14 5.01
N ASN A 175 -5.26 15.67 5.37
CA ASN A 175 -5.67 15.83 6.76
C ASN A 175 -5.66 14.49 7.51
N THR A 176 -6.11 13.40 6.87
CA THR A 176 -6.05 12.07 7.48
C THR A 176 -4.60 11.61 7.70
N LEU A 177 -3.71 11.83 6.73
CA LEU A 177 -2.29 11.51 6.87
C LEU A 177 -1.64 12.32 8.00
N ASP A 178 -2.03 13.57 8.15
CA ASP A 178 -1.58 14.46 9.23
C ASP A 178 -2.00 13.93 10.61
N TYR A 179 -3.26 13.54 10.80
CA TYR A 179 -3.72 12.95 12.06
C TYR A 179 -2.98 11.65 12.39
N VAL A 180 -2.72 10.83 11.38
CA VAL A 180 -1.92 9.61 11.52
C VAL A 180 -0.50 9.92 12.01
N ARG A 181 0.16 10.93 11.43
CA ARG A 181 1.49 11.38 11.84
C ARG A 181 1.51 11.97 13.24
N GLN A 182 0.56 12.83 13.56
CA GLN A 182 0.43 13.44 14.90
C GLN A 182 0.22 12.39 15.98
N ALA A 183 -0.51 11.32 15.68
CA ALA A 183 -0.68 10.17 16.58
C ALA A 183 0.59 9.28 16.69
N GLY A 184 1.65 9.55 15.93
CA GLY A 184 2.89 8.77 15.96
C GLY A 184 2.82 7.42 15.26
N MET A 185 1.90 7.25 14.31
CA MET A 185 1.83 6.07 13.43
C MET A 185 2.64 6.29 12.15
N LYS A 186 3.05 5.18 11.55
CA LYS A 186 3.65 5.18 10.22
C LYS A 186 2.58 5.31 9.14
N VAL A 187 2.92 5.95 8.03
CA VAL A 187 2.03 6.16 6.89
C VAL A 187 2.32 5.13 5.79
N CYS A 188 1.25 4.53 5.27
CA CYS A 188 1.25 3.85 3.99
C CYS A 188 0.39 4.68 3.03
N SER A 189 1.01 5.34 2.05
CA SER A 189 0.29 6.18 1.10
C SER A 189 0.99 6.18 -0.25
N GLY A 190 0.22 6.00 -1.29
CA GLY A 190 0.66 5.95 -2.68
C GLY A 190 -0.50 6.23 -3.60
N GLY A 191 -0.52 5.58 -4.77
CA GLY A 191 -1.55 5.83 -5.76
C GLY A 191 -1.86 4.65 -6.66
N ILE A 192 -2.74 4.93 -7.60
CA ILE A 192 -3.15 4.04 -8.67
C ILE A 192 -2.79 4.73 -9.98
N VAL A 193 -2.09 4.03 -10.85
CA VAL A 193 -1.76 4.50 -12.19
C VAL A 193 -2.55 3.74 -13.24
N GLY A 194 -2.82 4.38 -14.38
CA GLY A 194 -3.70 3.84 -15.42
C GLY A 194 -5.17 4.17 -15.20
N LEU A 195 -5.49 5.21 -14.41
CA LEU A 195 -6.84 5.75 -14.22
C LEU A 195 -7.30 6.62 -15.42
N GLY A 196 -6.48 6.76 -16.47
CA GLY A 196 -6.64 7.73 -17.55
C GLY A 196 -5.90 9.05 -17.29
N GLU A 197 -5.11 9.11 -16.25
CA GLU A 197 -4.26 10.25 -15.89
C GLU A 197 -3.06 10.38 -16.84
N SER A 198 -2.53 11.60 -16.95
CA SER A 198 -1.33 11.91 -17.72
C SER A 198 -0.05 11.54 -16.96
N ARG A 199 1.10 11.66 -17.64
CA ARG A 199 2.42 11.54 -16.97
C ARG A 199 2.63 12.69 -15.98
N GLU A 200 2.17 13.89 -16.28
CA GLU A 200 2.21 15.06 -15.41
C GLU A 200 1.44 14.80 -14.11
N ASP A 201 0.33 14.07 -14.17
CA ASP A 201 -0.41 13.67 -12.97
C ASP A 201 0.38 12.66 -12.13
N ARG A 202 1.05 11.70 -12.75
CA ARG A 202 1.94 10.78 -12.02
C ARG A 202 3.11 11.51 -11.35
N ILE A 203 3.68 12.50 -12.04
CA ILE A 203 4.69 13.41 -11.47
C ILE A 203 4.09 14.18 -10.27
N GLY A 204 2.88 14.72 -10.43
CA GLY A 204 2.17 15.44 -9.35
C GLY A 204 1.93 14.57 -8.11
N LEU A 205 1.50 13.31 -8.30
CA LEU A 205 1.34 12.36 -7.20
C LEU A 205 2.67 12.10 -6.47
N LEU A 206 3.74 11.80 -7.20
CA LEU A 206 5.04 11.52 -6.59
C LEU A 206 5.64 12.77 -5.93
N HIS A 207 5.45 13.95 -6.51
CA HIS A 207 5.84 15.21 -5.92
C HIS A 207 5.14 15.43 -4.56
N GLU A 208 3.82 15.28 -4.48
CA GLU A 208 3.09 15.44 -3.23
C GLU A 208 3.61 14.48 -2.13
N LEU A 209 3.84 13.21 -2.47
CA LEU A 209 4.35 12.21 -1.52
C LEU A 209 5.80 12.49 -1.09
N ALA A 210 6.66 12.92 -2.03
CA ALA A 210 8.07 13.16 -1.79
C ALA A 210 8.37 14.50 -1.10
N THR A 211 7.40 15.41 -1.06
CA THR A 211 7.50 16.72 -0.37
C THR A 211 6.83 16.75 1.00
N LEU A 212 6.18 15.64 1.42
CA LEU A 212 5.73 15.51 2.80
C LEU A 212 6.92 15.66 3.77
N ALA A 213 6.69 16.28 4.92
CA ALA A 213 7.73 16.50 5.93
C ALA A 213 8.46 15.22 6.33
N ILE A 214 7.75 14.10 6.34
CA ILE A 214 8.30 12.73 6.48
C ILE A 214 7.68 11.91 5.35
N HIS A 215 8.51 11.32 4.50
CA HIS A 215 8.03 10.44 3.44
C HIS A 215 7.19 9.28 4.02
N PRO A 216 6.16 8.80 3.31
CA PRO A 216 5.46 7.60 3.73
C PRO A 216 6.45 6.42 3.85
N GLU A 217 6.38 5.66 4.90
CA GLU A 217 7.23 4.48 5.08
C GLU A 217 6.90 3.36 4.08
N SER A 218 5.70 3.40 3.51
CA SER A 218 5.28 2.45 2.47
C SER A 218 4.49 3.18 1.38
N VAL A 219 4.89 2.99 0.13
CA VAL A 219 4.32 3.65 -1.05
C VAL A 219 3.84 2.60 -2.04
N PRO A 220 2.55 2.22 -2.01
CA PRO A 220 1.98 1.35 -3.03
C PRO A 220 1.85 2.10 -4.37
N ILE A 221 2.36 1.49 -5.44
CA ILE A 221 2.17 1.91 -6.82
C ILE A 221 1.29 0.84 -7.48
N ASN A 222 -0.02 1.01 -7.35
CA ASN A 222 -0.99 0.10 -7.92
C ASN A 222 -1.14 0.34 -9.41
N MET A 223 -1.28 -0.72 -10.19
CA MET A 223 -1.82 -0.62 -11.55
C MET A 223 -3.34 -0.83 -11.48
N LEU A 224 -4.10 0.01 -12.17
CA LEU A 224 -5.55 -0.14 -12.22
C LEU A 224 -5.93 -1.54 -12.71
N VAL A 225 -6.83 -2.16 -11.98
CA VAL A 225 -7.56 -3.35 -12.43
C VAL A 225 -8.96 -2.88 -12.85
N PRO A 226 -9.27 -2.81 -14.16
CA PRO A 226 -10.59 -2.44 -14.61
C PRO A 226 -11.64 -3.44 -14.11
N ILE A 227 -12.73 -2.94 -13.53
CA ILE A 227 -13.79 -3.78 -12.95
C ILE A 227 -15.11 -3.44 -13.64
N GLU A 228 -15.76 -4.47 -14.19
CA GLU A 228 -17.09 -4.33 -14.82
C GLU A 228 -18.09 -3.66 -13.86
N GLY A 229 -18.89 -2.74 -14.40
CA GLY A 229 -19.86 -1.98 -13.63
C GLY A 229 -19.30 -0.75 -12.90
N THR A 230 -18.00 -0.49 -13.01
CA THR A 230 -17.39 0.76 -12.55
C THR A 230 -17.15 1.72 -13.73
N PRO A 231 -17.08 3.04 -13.51
CA PRO A 231 -16.83 4.00 -14.59
C PRO A 231 -15.51 3.83 -15.33
N LEU A 232 -14.51 3.17 -14.74
CA LEU A 232 -13.21 2.91 -15.37
C LEU A 232 -13.06 1.48 -15.90
N ALA A 233 -14.17 0.78 -16.14
CA ALA A 233 -14.15 -0.60 -16.66
C ALA A 233 -13.46 -0.71 -18.04
N ASP A 234 -13.63 0.31 -18.89
CA ASP A 234 -13.15 0.32 -20.28
C ASP A 234 -11.96 1.27 -20.51
N VAL A 235 -11.30 1.72 -19.43
CA VAL A 235 -10.14 2.59 -19.58
C VAL A 235 -8.98 1.85 -20.24
N GLU A 236 -8.24 2.54 -21.10
CA GLU A 236 -7.06 1.98 -21.75
C GLU A 236 -6.00 1.57 -20.72
N LYS A 237 -5.45 0.36 -20.86
CA LYS A 237 -4.42 -0.15 -19.95
C LYS A 237 -3.15 0.67 -20.11
N LEU A 238 -2.59 1.07 -18.98
CA LEU A 238 -1.28 1.71 -18.96
C LEU A 238 -0.21 0.74 -19.44
N ASP A 239 0.74 1.24 -20.23
CA ASP A 239 1.93 0.52 -20.63
C ASP A 239 2.75 0.10 -19.40
N VAL A 240 3.19 -1.16 -19.37
CA VAL A 240 3.94 -1.72 -18.24
C VAL A 240 5.26 -0.98 -18.01
N ILE A 241 5.92 -0.50 -19.07
CA ILE A 241 7.15 0.29 -18.97
C ILE A 241 6.88 1.62 -18.25
N GLU A 242 5.74 2.27 -18.50
CA GLU A 242 5.36 3.50 -17.77
C GLU A 242 5.07 3.24 -16.28
N TRP A 243 4.47 2.11 -15.96
CA TRP A 243 4.28 1.70 -14.56
C TRP A 243 5.62 1.45 -13.85
N ILE A 244 6.55 0.71 -14.50
CA ILE A 244 7.88 0.44 -13.96
C ILE A 244 8.71 1.74 -13.85
N ARG A 245 8.56 2.65 -14.80
CA ARG A 245 9.15 4.00 -14.74
C ARG A 245 8.68 4.76 -13.50
N THR A 246 7.38 4.70 -13.20
CA THR A 246 6.80 5.32 -11.99
C THR A 246 7.40 4.72 -10.71
N ILE A 247 7.59 3.40 -10.67
CA ILE A 247 8.26 2.71 -9.55
C ILE A 247 9.70 3.19 -9.38
N ALA A 248 10.46 3.28 -10.48
CA ALA A 248 11.84 3.73 -10.45
C ALA A 248 11.98 5.17 -9.95
N VAL A 249 11.12 6.08 -10.42
CA VAL A 249 11.10 7.47 -9.94
C VAL A 249 10.71 7.51 -8.47
N ALA A 250 9.68 6.78 -8.05
CA ALA A 250 9.26 6.70 -6.64
C ALA A 250 10.42 6.24 -5.73
N ARG A 251 11.21 5.23 -6.15
CA ARG A 251 12.41 4.78 -5.41
C ARG A 251 13.45 5.87 -5.25
N ILE A 252 13.71 6.63 -6.32
CA ILE A 252 14.75 7.69 -6.31
C ILE A 252 14.33 8.85 -5.40
N VAL A 253 13.07 9.28 -5.49
CA VAL A 253 12.62 10.47 -4.74
C VAL A 253 12.23 10.15 -3.29
N MET A 254 11.95 8.88 -2.98
CA MET A 254 11.62 8.39 -1.63
C MET A 254 12.51 7.18 -1.26
N PRO A 255 13.82 7.41 -1.04
CA PRO A 255 14.82 6.33 -0.96
C PRO A 255 14.63 5.37 0.23
N HIS A 256 13.99 5.82 1.31
CA HIS A 256 13.75 5.01 2.53
C HIS A 256 12.38 4.34 2.58
N SER A 257 11.52 4.58 1.59
CA SER A 257 10.17 4.01 1.55
C SER A 257 10.17 2.58 1.01
N TYR A 258 9.33 1.72 1.56
CA TYR A 258 8.98 0.47 0.89
C TYR A 258 8.11 0.78 -0.33
N ILE A 259 8.62 0.58 -1.54
CA ILE A 259 7.84 0.70 -2.77
C ILE A 259 7.12 -0.62 -2.99
N ARG A 260 5.78 -0.57 -2.96
CA ARG A 260 4.97 -1.78 -2.91
C ARG A 260 4.27 -2.07 -4.23
N LEU A 261 4.43 -3.31 -4.70
CA LEU A 261 3.59 -3.90 -5.72
C LEU A 261 2.30 -4.44 -5.07
N SER A 262 1.16 -4.03 -5.59
CA SER A 262 -0.14 -4.38 -5.04
C SER A 262 -1.13 -4.74 -6.17
N ALA A 263 -2.26 -4.03 -6.31
CA ALA A 263 -3.23 -4.32 -7.37
C ALA A 263 -2.61 -4.27 -8.78
N GLY A 264 -3.11 -5.12 -9.67
CA GLY A 264 -2.67 -5.24 -11.05
C GLY A 264 -1.50 -6.20 -11.27
N ARG A 265 -0.79 -6.62 -10.22
CA ARG A 265 0.38 -7.50 -10.31
C ARG A 265 0.08 -8.88 -10.88
N GLU A 266 -1.12 -9.41 -10.65
CA GLU A 266 -1.51 -10.74 -11.16
C GLU A 266 -1.47 -10.85 -12.68
N SER A 267 -1.76 -9.75 -13.39
CA SER A 267 -1.75 -9.73 -14.86
C SER A 267 -0.37 -9.56 -15.49
N LEU A 268 0.68 -9.42 -14.67
CA LEU A 268 2.05 -9.20 -15.12
C LEU A 268 2.82 -10.50 -15.27
N SER A 269 3.70 -10.56 -16.27
CA SER A 269 4.64 -11.66 -16.42
C SER A 269 5.71 -11.68 -15.30
N ASP A 270 6.38 -12.82 -15.12
CA ASP A 270 7.54 -12.90 -14.23
C ASP A 270 8.63 -11.89 -14.60
N SER A 271 8.81 -11.62 -15.90
CA SER A 271 9.80 -10.67 -16.40
C SER A 271 9.44 -9.23 -16.04
N ASP A 272 8.16 -8.85 -16.13
CA ASP A 272 7.68 -7.53 -15.74
C ASP A 272 7.86 -7.31 -14.22
N GLN A 273 7.53 -8.31 -13.43
CA GLN A 273 7.71 -8.26 -11.98
C GLN A 273 9.20 -8.20 -11.59
N ALA A 274 10.06 -8.98 -12.26
CA ALA A 274 11.51 -8.93 -12.06
C ALA A 274 12.07 -7.53 -12.37
N LEU A 275 11.59 -6.91 -13.44
CA LEU A 275 11.99 -5.57 -13.82
C LEU A 275 11.46 -4.51 -12.83
N ALA A 276 10.26 -4.71 -12.26
CA ALA A 276 9.74 -3.85 -11.20
C ALA A 276 10.59 -3.94 -9.91
N PHE A 277 11.05 -5.13 -9.52
CA PHE A 277 12.02 -5.29 -8.42
C PHE A 277 13.36 -4.65 -8.75
N MET A 278 13.84 -4.77 -9.99
CA MET A 278 15.05 -4.08 -10.44
C MET A 278 14.89 -2.56 -10.41
N ALA A 279 13.71 -2.05 -10.69
CA ALA A 279 13.35 -0.63 -10.56
C ALA A 279 13.18 -0.15 -9.10
N GLY A 280 13.42 -1.03 -8.11
CA GLY A 280 13.45 -0.67 -6.70
C GLY A 280 12.19 -0.99 -5.92
N ALA A 281 11.21 -1.71 -6.48
CA ALA A 281 10.15 -2.29 -5.67
C ALA A 281 10.75 -3.30 -4.67
N ASN A 282 10.28 -3.28 -3.43
CA ASN A 282 10.79 -4.16 -2.37
C ASN A 282 9.72 -4.58 -1.36
N SER A 283 8.46 -4.45 -1.73
CA SER A 283 7.34 -4.93 -0.93
C SER A 283 6.22 -5.42 -1.83
N LEU A 284 5.44 -6.40 -1.38
CA LEU A 284 4.25 -6.88 -2.08
C LEU A 284 3.17 -7.36 -1.11
N PHE A 285 1.95 -7.49 -1.63
CA PHE A 285 0.91 -8.29 -0.99
C PHE A 285 0.93 -9.70 -1.53
N SER A 286 1.01 -10.68 -0.63
CA SER A 286 0.84 -12.10 -0.91
C SER A 286 -0.54 -12.60 -0.48
N GLY A 287 -0.93 -13.78 -0.96
CA GLY A 287 -2.23 -14.39 -0.77
C GLY A 287 -3.07 -14.38 -2.04
N ASP A 288 -4.18 -15.11 -2.05
CA ASP A 288 -4.99 -15.34 -3.25
C ASP A 288 -5.88 -14.16 -3.61
N LYS A 289 -6.11 -13.26 -2.68
CA LYS A 289 -7.03 -12.12 -2.83
C LYS A 289 -6.49 -10.88 -2.12
N LEU A 290 -6.65 -9.72 -2.78
CA LEU A 290 -6.61 -8.43 -2.12
C LEU A 290 -7.96 -8.14 -1.45
N LEU A 291 -8.41 -6.88 -1.34
CA LEU A 291 -9.73 -6.61 -0.74
C LEU A 291 -10.87 -7.29 -1.53
N THR A 292 -10.89 -7.11 -2.82
CA THR A 292 -11.98 -7.62 -3.70
C THR A 292 -11.48 -8.22 -5.00
N THR A 293 -10.23 -7.97 -5.38
CA THR A 293 -9.63 -8.45 -6.62
C THR A 293 -8.76 -9.69 -6.37
N PRO A 294 -8.66 -10.62 -7.34
CA PRO A 294 -7.68 -11.69 -7.29
C PRO A 294 -6.26 -11.16 -7.11
N ASN A 295 -5.39 -11.97 -6.58
CA ASN A 295 -3.95 -11.72 -6.46
C ASN A 295 -3.18 -12.96 -6.92
N ALA A 296 -1.87 -12.87 -7.04
CA ALA A 296 -1.04 -13.92 -7.62
C ALA A 296 -1.10 -15.27 -6.87
N GLY A 297 -1.38 -15.24 -5.57
CA GLY A 297 -1.36 -16.42 -4.69
C GLY A 297 0.04 -16.75 -4.17
N GLU A 298 0.08 -17.37 -2.99
CA GLU A 298 1.34 -17.68 -2.28
C GLU A 298 2.27 -18.58 -3.09
N GLY A 299 1.71 -19.59 -3.77
CA GLY A 299 2.49 -20.53 -4.57
C GLY A 299 3.21 -19.89 -5.75
N LYS A 300 2.57 -18.93 -6.44
CA LYS A 300 3.21 -18.17 -7.53
C LYS A 300 4.28 -17.23 -6.99
N ASP A 301 4.04 -16.57 -5.86
CA ASP A 301 5.02 -15.69 -5.24
C ASP A 301 6.27 -16.46 -4.80
N GLN A 302 6.10 -17.61 -4.17
CA GLN A 302 7.23 -18.45 -3.79
C GLN A 302 8.02 -18.96 -5.00
N ALA A 303 7.32 -19.35 -6.07
CA ALA A 303 7.97 -19.79 -7.33
C ALA A 303 8.77 -18.63 -7.95
N LEU A 304 8.20 -17.41 -7.98
CA LEU A 304 8.88 -16.24 -8.48
C LEU A 304 10.12 -15.88 -7.64
N PHE A 305 10.00 -15.93 -6.32
CA PHE A 305 11.13 -15.66 -5.40
C PHE A 305 12.26 -16.66 -5.62
N ASN A 306 11.94 -17.95 -5.70
CA ASN A 306 12.94 -19.00 -5.98
C ASN A 306 13.63 -18.77 -7.33
N LYS A 307 12.87 -18.41 -8.38
CA LYS A 307 13.38 -18.16 -9.72
C LYS A 307 14.32 -16.95 -9.78
N LEU A 308 14.03 -15.91 -8.98
CA LEU A 308 14.80 -14.66 -8.96
C LEU A 308 15.87 -14.62 -7.84
N GLY A 309 15.94 -15.61 -6.96
CA GLY A 309 16.84 -15.60 -5.80
C GLY A 309 16.45 -14.54 -4.76
N LEU A 310 15.15 -14.26 -4.62
CA LEU A 310 14.62 -13.32 -3.63
C LEU A 310 14.27 -14.04 -2.33
N THR A 311 14.33 -13.29 -1.23
CA THR A 311 13.95 -13.78 0.11
C THR A 311 12.92 -12.88 0.74
N ALA A 312 11.98 -13.45 1.50
CA ALA A 312 11.07 -12.65 2.32
C ALA A 312 11.82 -11.99 3.49
N GLU A 313 11.49 -10.73 3.78
CA GLU A 313 12.01 -10.04 4.96
C GLU A 313 11.48 -10.73 6.23
N LYS A 314 12.39 -11.08 7.13
CA LYS A 314 12.00 -11.66 8.43
C LYS A 314 11.25 -10.64 9.26
N PRO A 315 10.22 -11.05 10.03
CA PRO A 315 9.58 -10.18 11.01
C PRO A 315 10.64 -9.57 11.93
N LYS A 316 10.48 -8.30 12.26
CA LYS A 316 11.36 -7.66 13.25
C LYS A 316 11.13 -8.33 14.60
N PRO A 317 12.20 -8.62 15.38
CA PRO A 317 12.04 -9.23 16.69
C PRO A 317 11.13 -8.35 17.56
N THR A 318 10.21 -8.97 18.25
CA THR A 318 9.35 -8.31 19.24
C THR A 318 10.16 -8.10 20.54
N VAL A 319 9.68 -7.20 21.40
CA VAL A 319 10.33 -6.97 22.72
C VAL A 319 10.38 -8.26 23.55
N SER A 320 9.45 -9.18 23.34
CA SER A 320 9.45 -10.52 23.97
C SER A 320 10.58 -11.42 23.47
N ASP A 321 10.94 -11.33 22.19
CA ASP A 321 12.00 -12.14 21.61
C ASP A 321 13.38 -11.71 22.14
N LEU A 322 13.56 -10.40 22.41
CA LEU A 322 14.78 -9.83 22.96
C LEU A 322 15.01 -10.21 24.44
N SER A 323 13.94 -10.58 25.17
CA SER A 323 14.04 -10.98 26.57
C SER A 323 14.46 -12.44 26.77
N VAL A 324 14.28 -13.29 25.78
CA VAL A 324 14.65 -14.71 25.85
C VAL A 324 16.15 -14.92 25.59
N ASP A 325 16.73 -14.17 24.64
CA ASP A 325 18.17 -14.24 24.34
C ASP A 325 19.04 -13.63 25.45
N ALA A 326 18.50 -12.68 26.22
CA ALA A 326 19.21 -12.09 27.35
C ALA A 326 19.22 -12.99 28.61
N MET A 327 18.41 -14.04 28.66
CA MET A 327 18.38 -15.01 29.78
C MET A 327 19.18 -16.30 29.48
N SER A 328 19.70 -16.43 28.25
CA SER A 328 20.48 -17.60 27.82
C SER A 328 21.97 -17.30 27.55
N ALA A 329 22.43 -16.12 27.89
CA ALA A 329 23.83 -15.69 27.93
C ALA A 329 24.25 -15.40 29.37
#